data_ba4a6c385afef15f812fc9f29f4a0ca6
#
_entry.id   ba4a6c385afef15f812fc9f29f4a0ca6
#
_cell.length_a   1.000
_cell.length_b   1.000
_cell.length_c   1.000
_cell.angle_alpha   90.00
_cell.angle_beta   90.00
_cell.angle_gamma   90.00
#
_symmetry.space_group_name_H-M   'P 1'
#
loop_
_entity.id
_entity.type
_entity.pdbx_description
1 polymer ?
#
loop_
_entity_poly.entity_id
_entity_poly.type
_entity_poly.pdbx_seq_one_letter_code
_entity_poly.pdbx_strand_id
1 'polypeptide(L)'
;MIGISARASITRLTAFASAAILATGLAACASQETEPATPAVEVPANDNLNAVLWTQRSVEFKGNAEAAFALARIRLDQALRDRDWTAAPAEQTGSYRRLPPAVVLDVDETVLDNSAYQAWNVVAGTSFDPKTWTSFVNARMSVPIPGALEFTQYAAGKGVAVFYVTNRTAEEEPATRDNLAQYGFPLGGNVDTLLTAQERPEWKSAKSTRRAFIAENYRILLLIGDNFGDFVDAYRGSEDERQQTYDANKERWGHDWIVIANPTYGSFESAPYKHDFKLSDDEKRKAKRDVLWSWPGPPQT
;
A
#
# COMPACT_ATOMS: atom_id res chain seq x y z
N MET A 1 -39.17 -19.70 42.88
CA MET A 1 -40.43 -19.07 43.28
C MET A 1 -40.77 -18.09 42.18
N ILE A 2 -41.64 -18.46 41.23
CA ILE A 2 -43.08 -18.08 41.18
C ILE A 2 -43.17 -16.57 40.93
N GLY A 3 -43.71 -16.02 39.83
CA GLY A 3 -44.92 -16.40 39.22
C GLY A 3 -45.21 -15.73 37.89
N ILE A 4 -45.97 -16.46 37.17
CA ILE A 4 -46.64 -16.23 35.92
C ILE A 4 -47.81 -15.26 36.15
N SER A 5 -48.11 -14.37 35.22
CA SER A 5 -49.50 -13.93 35.02
C SER A 5 -49.77 -13.55 33.56
N ALA A 6 -50.62 -14.33 32.96
CA ALA A 6 -51.34 -14.08 31.71
C ALA A 6 -52.70 -13.38 31.99
N ARG A 7 -53.24 -12.70 31.01
CA ARG A 7 -54.67 -12.53 30.68
C ARG A 7 -54.81 -11.29 29.79
N ALA A 8 -55.70 -11.15 28.84
CA ALA A 8 -56.64 -12.00 28.15
C ALA A 8 -57.30 -11.16 27.02
N SER A 9 -57.73 -11.82 25.99
CA SER A 9 -58.49 -11.36 24.83
C SER A 9 -59.74 -10.57 25.17
N ILE A 10 -60.15 -9.62 24.33
CA ILE A 10 -61.54 -9.31 24.07
C ILE A 10 -61.75 -9.07 22.57
N THR A 11 -62.50 -10.00 21.97
CA THR A 11 -63.12 -9.99 20.66
C THR A 11 -64.38 -9.13 20.73
N ARG A 12 -64.60 -8.25 19.78
CA ARG A 12 -65.96 -7.79 19.43
C ARG A 12 -66.13 -7.75 17.90
N LEU A 13 -66.97 -8.69 17.43
CA LEU A 13 -67.68 -8.66 16.16
C LEU A 13 -68.77 -7.58 16.23
N THR A 14 -68.91 -6.79 15.16
CA THR A 14 -70.19 -6.24 14.76
C THR A 14 -70.26 -6.18 13.24
N ALA A 15 -71.29 -6.83 12.71
CA ALA A 15 -71.65 -6.88 11.30
C ALA A 15 -72.69 -5.75 10.96
N PHE A 16 -72.96 -5.67 9.66
CA PHE A 16 -74.00 -4.88 8.90
C PHE A 16 -73.53 -3.49 8.41
N ALA A 17 -73.69 -3.09 7.19
CA ALA A 17 -74.72 -3.45 6.18
C ALA A 17 -74.23 -3.05 4.80
N SER A 18 -74.66 -3.77 3.78
CA SER A 18 -74.47 -3.47 2.35
C SER A 18 -75.30 -2.24 1.92
N ALA A 19 -74.61 -1.30 1.26
CA ALA A 19 -75.29 -0.31 0.40
C ALA A 19 -74.55 -0.23 -0.94
N ALA A 20 -75.17 -0.79 -1.99
CA ALA A 20 -74.71 -0.65 -3.36
C ALA A 20 -75.04 0.76 -3.87
N ILE A 21 -74.01 1.52 -4.21
CA ILE A 21 -74.09 2.73 -4.98
C ILE A 21 -73.37 2.54 -6.30
N LEU A 22 -74.09 2.42 -7.39
CA LEU A 22 -73.58 2.55 -8.74
C LEU A 22 -73.08 4.00 -8.93
N ALA A 23 -71.77 4.16 -9.04
CA ALA A 23 -71.21 5.43 -9.50
C ALA A 23 -70.46 5.15 -10.80
N THR A 24 -70.92 5.74 -11.86
CA THR A 24 -70.32 5.77 -13.20
C THR A 24 -68.90 6.30 -13.15
N GLY A 25 -67.92 5.47 -13.56
CA GLY A 25 -66.54 5.86 -13.61
C GLY A 25 -66.24 6.83 -14.74
N LEU A 26 -65.79 8.01 -14.40
CA LEU A 26 -64.98 8.83 -15.27
C LEU A 26 -63.50 8.35 -15.03
N ALA A 27 -62.96 7.67 -16.03
CA ALA A 27 -61.51 7.36 -16.05
C ALA A 27 -60.75 8.67 -16.28
N ALA A 28 -60.31 9.29 -15.20
CA ALA A 28 -59.29 10.33 -15.28
C ALA A 28 -57.96 9.59 -15.54
N CYS A 29 -57.43 9.68 -16.76
CA CYS A 29 -56.03 9.39 -17.04
C CYS A 29 -55.19 10.39 -16.24
N ALA A 30 -54.74 10.00 -15.05
CA ALA A 30 -53.70 10.69 -14.36
C ALA A 30 -52.43 10.43 -15.17
N SER A 31 -51.98 11.42 -15.92
CA SER A 31 -50.64 11.46 -16.47
C SER A 31 -49.68 11.38 -15.26
N GLN A 32 -49.06 10.25 -15.07
CA GLN A 32 -47.89 10.18 -14.18
C GLN A 32 -46.85 11.12 -14.79
N GLU A 33 -46.65 12.29 -14.20
CA GLU A 33 -45.47 13.08 -14.42
C GLU A 33 -44.29 12.20 -13.95
N THR A 34 -43.60 11.61 -14.91
CA THR A 34 -42.28 11.01 -14.65
C THR A 34 -41.39 12.15 -14.19
N GLU A 35 -41.02 12.14 -12.90
CA GLU A 35 -39.96 13.02 -12.43
C GLU A 35 -38.78 12.89 -13.40
N PRO A 36 -38.15 14.01 -13.81
CA PRO A 36 -36.98 13.95 -14.68
C PRO A 36 -35.94 13.15 -13.97
N ALA A 37 -35.53 12.03 -14.58
CA ALA A 37 -34.44 11.21 -14.06
C ALA A 37 -33.23 12.12 -13.81
N THR A 38 -32.77 12.18 -12.57
CA THR A 38 -31.52 12.88 -12.23
C THR A 38 -30.44 12.38 -13.19
N PRO A 39 -29.76 13.27 -13.94
CA PRO A 39 -28.73 12.82 -14.88
C PRO A 39 -27.71 11.94 -14.13
N ALA A 40 -27.48 10.76 -14.69
CA ALA A 40 -26.48 9.86 -14.11
C ALA A 40 -25.15 10.61 -14.04
N VAL A 41 -24.56 10.69 -12.85
CA VAL A 41 -23.22 11.26 -12.67
C VAL A 41 -22.27 10.34 -13.40
N GLU A 42 -21.68 10.83 -14.49
CA GLU A 42 -20.67 10.09 -15.24
C GLU A 42 -19.39 10.06 -14.38
N VAL A 43 -19.06 8.88 -13.86
CA VAL A 43 -17.84 8.65 -13.11
C VAL A 43 -16.80 8.11 -14.09
N PRO A 44 -15.73 8.87 -14.41
CA PRO A 44 -14.72 8.41 -15.35
C PRO A 44 -14.02 7.16 -14.83
N ALA A 45 -13.73 6.21 -15.74
CA ALA A 45 -12.97 5.03 -15.40
C ALA A 45 -11.53 5.42 -14.97
N ASN A 46 -11.05 4.80 -13.90
CA ASN A 46 -9.70 5.00 -13.41
C ASN A 46 -9.04 3.63 -13.16
N ASP A 47 -7.88 3.40 -13.76
CA ASP A 47 -7.19 2.12 -13.71
C ASP A 47 -6.74 1.75 -12.27
N ASN A 48 -6.58 2.74 -11.39
CA ASN A 48 -6.11 2.53 -10.01
C ASN A 48 -7.24 2.39 -8.98
N LEU A 49 -8.50 2.54 -9.38
CA LEU A 49 -9.64 2.53 -8.45
C LEU A 49 -9.70 1.25 -7.60
N ASN A 50 -9.61 0.07 -8.22
CA ASN A 50 -9.70 -1.19 -7.48
C ASN A 50 -8.48 -1.42 -6.59
N ALA A 51 -7.29 -1.00 -7.01
CA ALA A 51 -6.08 -1.10 -6.21
C ALA A 51 -6.17 -0.22 -4.95
N VAL A 52 -6.59 1.02 -5.10
CA VAL A 52 -6.80 1.95 -3.98
C VAL A 52 -7.92 1.44 -3.05
N LEU A 53 -9.03 0.97 -3.61
CA LEU A 53 -10.13 0.40 -2.83
C LEU A 53 -9.65 -0.80 -2.00
N TRP A 54 -8.84 -1.70 -2.61
CA TRP A 54 -8.28 -2.85 -1.92
C TRP A 54 -7.37 -2.42 -0.77
N THR A 55 -6.47 -1.46 -1.00
CA THR A 55 -5.57 -0.93 0.05
C THR A 55 -6.36 -0.33 1.21
N GLN A 56 -7.38 0.50 0.93
CA GLN A 56 -8.09 1.23 1.99
C GLN A 56 -9.17 0.42 2.70
N ARG A 57 -9.79 -0.54 2.01
CA ARG A 57 -11.04 -1.16 2.48
C ARG A 57 -10.97 -2.65 2.73
N SER A 58 -9.99 -3.36 2.14
CA SER A 58 -9.93 -4.81 2.34
C SER A 58 -9.30 -5.18 3.69
N VAL A 59 -9.81 -6.24 4.28
CA VAL A 59 -9.17 -6.88 5.45
C VAL A 59 -7.99 -7.73 5.00
N GLU A 60 -7.97 -8.15 3.75
CA GLU A 60 -6.90 -8.92 3.13
C GLU A 60 -5.60 -8.11 3.04
N PHE A 61 -5.67 -6.82 2.71
CA PHE A 61 -4.51 -5.93 2.77
C PHE A 61 -3.93 -5.88 4.18
N LYS A 62 -4.79 -5.64 5.18
CA LYS A 62 -4.36 -5.58 6.58
C LYS A 62 -3.74 -6.90 7.03
N GLY A 63 -4.40 -8.02 6.73
CA GLY A 63 -3.90 -9.35 7.07
C GLY A 63 -2.56 -9.68 6.38
N ASN A 64 -2.37 -9.26 5.13
CA ASN A 64 -1.10 -9.41 4.42
C ASN A 64 0.03 -8.61 5.08
N ALA A 65 -0.21 -7.35 5.40
CA ALA A 65 0.78 -6.49 6.05
C ALA A 65 1.18 -7.04 7.44
N GLU A 66 0.19 -7.40 8.26
CA GLU A 66 0.41 -8.03 9.58
C GLU A 66 1.21 -9.33 9.46
N ALA A 67 0.90 -10.19 8.48
CA ALA A 67 1.63 -11.44 8.26
C ALA A 67 3.08 -11.18 7.81
N ALA A 68 3.32 -10.19 6.97
CA ALA A 68 4.67 -9.80 6.54
C ALA A 68 5.51 -9.30 7.73
N PHE A 69 4.97 -8.43 8.58
CA PHE A 69 5.68 -7.95 9.76
C PHE A 69 5.82 -9.00 10.86
N ALA A 70 4.87 -9.93 11.00
CA ALA A 70 5.02 -11.09 11.87
C ALA A 70 6.18 -11.99 11.40
N LEU A 71 6.29 -12.24 10.09
CA LEU A 71 7.44 -12.95 9.50
C LEU A 71 8.74 -12.17 9.74
N ALA A 72 8.75 -10.86 9.53
CA ALA A 72 9.92 -10.02 9.77
C ALA A 72 10.42 -10.15 11.22
N ARG A 73 9.54 -10.22 12.23
CA ARG A 73 9.92 -10.45 13.63
C ARG A 73 10.62 -11.80 13.82
N ILE A 74 10.06 -12.88 13.25
CA ILE A 74 10.65 -14.22 13.34
C ILE A 74 12.05 -14.22 12.71
N ARG A 75 12.20 -13.62 11.52
CA ARG A 75 13.46 -13.54 10.80
C ARG A 75 14.48 -12.67 11.53
N LEU A 76 14.06 -11.55 12.12
CA LEU A 76 14.93 -10.72 12.94
C LEU A 76 15.52 -11.49 14.12
N ASP A 77 14.68 -12.27 14.84
CA ASP A 77 15.16 -13.08 15.95
C ASP A 77 16.14 -14.20 15.50
N GLN A 78 15.97 -14.73 14.31
CA GLN A 78 16.93 -15.69 13.71
C GLN A 78 18.24 -14.98 13.33
N ALA A 79 18.15 -13.85 12.63
CA ALA A 79 19.29 -13.06 12.19
C ALA A 79 20.17 -12.54 13.35
N LEU A 80 19.57 -12.22 14.49
CA LEU A 80 20.30 -11.79 15.68
C LEU A 80 21.19 -12.92 16.27
N ARG A 81 20.82 -14.19 16.04
CA ARG A 81 21.58 -15.34 16.53
C ARG A 81 22.71 -15.79 15.57
N ASP A 82 22.60 -15.39 14.30
CA ASP A 82 23.55 -15.74 13.25
C ASP A 82 24.41 -14.52 12.89
N ARG A 83 25.69 -14.58 13.17
CA ARG A 83 26.63 -13.50 12.88
C ARG A 83 27.00 -13.38 11.41
N ASP A 84 26.80 -14.44 10.64
CA ASP A 84 27.04 -14.46 9.19
C ASP A 84 25.85 -13.93 8.39
N TRP A 85 24.72 -13.71 9.05
CA TRP A 85 23.51 -13.19 8.43
C TRP A 85 23.69 -11.74 7.96
N THR A 86 23.39 -11.50 6.67
CA THR A 86 23.24 -10.17 6.10
C THR A 86 22.20 -10.18 4.98
N ALA A 87 21.28 -9.20 5.01
CA ALA A 87 20.32 -8.97 3.94
C ALA A 87 20.89 -8.16 2.75
N ALA A 88 22.09 -7.61 2.90
CA ALA A 88 22.74 -6.75 1.91
C ALA A 88 24.15 -7.24 1.53
N PRO A 89 24.29 -8.47 0.97
CA PRO A 89 25.60 -9.05 0.70
C PRO A 89 26.39 -8.30 -0.38
N ALA A 90 25.72 -7.56 -1.25
CA ALA A 90 26.40 -6.73 -2.25
C ALA A 90 27.12 -5.54 -1.59
N GLU A 91 26.55 -4.97 -0.54
CA GLU A 91 27.08 -3.85 0.22
C GLU A 91 27.98 -4.31 1.39
N GLN A 92 27.78 -5.53 1.90
CA GLN A 92 28.48 -6.07 3.07
C GLN A 92 29.46 -7.18 2.68
N THR A 93 30.49 -6.84 1.90
CA THR A 93 31.55 -7.77 1.44
C THR A 93 32.70 -7.93 2.41
N GLY A 94 32.78 -7.11 3.47
CA GLY A 94 33.87 -7.02 4.43
C GLY A 94 33.56 -7.62 5.82
N SER A 95 34.15 -7.05 6.86
CA SER A 95 34.02 -7.50 8.25
C SER A 95 32.78 -6.94 8.93
N TYR A 96 31.59 -7.32 8.50
CA TYR A 96 30.31 -6.84 9.05
C TYR A 96 29.83 -7.59 10.33
N ARG A 97 30.37 -8.80 10.60
CA ARG A 97 29.87 -9.71 11.67
C ARG A 97 29.83 -9.11 13.07
N ARG A 98 30.69 -8.11 13.34
CA ARG A 98 30.79 -7.45 14.64
C ARG A 98 30.12 -6.09 14.68
N LEU A 99 29.63 -5.61 13.56
CA LEU A 99 28.91 -4.35 13.51
C LEU A 99 27.57 -4.44 14.26
N PRO A 100 27.08 -3.36 14.86
CA PRO A 100 25.79 -3.32 15.49
C PRO A 100 24.68 -3.64 14.47
N PRO A 101 23.61 -4.34 14.89
CA PRO A 101 22.57 -4.77 13.97
C PRO A 101 21.66 -3.60 13.54
N ALA A 102 21.20 -3.66 12.30
CA ALA A 102 20.20 -2.75 11.76
C ALA A 102 19.18 -3.49 10.89
N VAL A 103 18.00 -2.90 10.76
CA VAL A 103 17.01 -3.20 9.73
C VAL A 103 16.84 -1.98 8.85
N VAL A 104 16.59 -2.19 7.56
CA VAL A 104 16.36 -1.13 6.58
C VAL A 104 14.96 -1.30 6.00
N LEU A 105 14.15 -0.27 6.12
CA LEU A 105 12.78 -0.23 5.60
C LEU A 105 12.64 0.92 4.61
N ASP A 106 11.83 0.73 3.59
CA ASP A 106 11.26 1.84 2.84
C ASP A 106 10.20 2.58 3.68
N VAL A 107 9.75 3.73 3.22
CA VAL A 107 8.73 4.54 3.90
C VAL A 107 7.36 4.37 3.24
N ASP A 108 7.26 4.72 1.94
CA ASP A 108 6.00 4.83 1.24
C ASP A 108 5.44 3.44 0.90
N GLU A 109 4.21 3.17 1.31
CA GLU A 109 3.53 1.87 1.20
C GLU A 109 4.26 0.70 1.90
N THR A 110 5.25 1.04 2.71
CA THR A 110 6.00 0.08 3.55
C THR A 110 5.74 0.31 5.03
N VAL A 111 6.05 1.50 5.56
CA VAL A 111 5.75 1.87 6.95
C VAL A 111 4.63 2.90 7.03
N LEU A 112 4.45 3.73 6.01
CA LEU A 112 3.40 4.73 5.88
C LEU A 112 2.52 4.42 4.66
N ASP A 113 1.21 4.38 4.88
CA ASP A 113 0.15 4.26 3.88
C ASP A 113 -0.18 5.63 3.31
N ASN A 114 0.05 5.82 2.02
CA ASN A 114 -0.27 7.04 1.27
C ASN A 114 -1.51 6.87 0.37
N SER A 115 -2.32 5.86 0.62
CA SER A 115 -3.51 5.59 -0.19
C SER A 115 -4.49 6.76 -0.24
N ALA A 116 -4.44 7.67 0.73
CA ALA A 116 -5.23 8.91 0.71
C ALA A 116 -4.84 9.82 -0.48
N TYR A 117 -3.55 9.90 -0.83
CA TYR A 117 -3.08 10.60 -2.02
C TYR A 117 -3.53 9.89 -3.31
N GLN A 118 -3.40 8.57 -3.33
CA GLN A 118 -3.86 7.76 -4.47
C GLN A 118 -5.39 7.88 -4.67
N ALA A 119 -6.15 7.87 -3.58
CA ALA A 119 -7.60 8.09 -3.62
C ALA A 119 -7.97 9.49 -4.16
N TRP A 120 -7.21 10.51 -3.74
CA TRP A 120 -7.40 11.85 -4.29
C TRP A 120 -7.16 11.88 -5.81
N ASN A 121 -6.10 11.25 -6.31
CA ASN A 121 -5.85 11.14 -7.75
C ASN A 121 -6.99 10.44 -8.50
N VAL A 122 -7.52 9.34 -7.93
CA VAL A 122 -8.67 8.62 -8.51
C VAL A 122 -9.90 9.51 -8.60
N VAL A 123 -10.25 10.21 -7.52
CA VAL A 123 -11.45 11.08 -7.45
C VAL A 123 -11.28 12.32 -8.33
N ALA A 124 -10.11 12.91 -8.38
CA ALA A 124 -9.79 14.08 -9.19
C ALA A 124 -9.58 13.74 -10.68
N GLY A 125 -9.50 12.46 -11.05
CA GLY A 125 -9.19 12.05 -12.42
C GLY A 125 -7.78 12.45 -12.87
N THR A 126 -6.83 12.50 -11.92
CA THR A 126 -5.44 12.90 -12.15
C THR A 126 -4.49 11.74 -11.89
N SER A 127 -3.23 11.92 -12.20
CA SER A 127 -2.14 11.00 -11.92
C SER A 127 -1.10 11.68 -11.01
N PHE A 128 -0.03 10.95 -10.66
CA PHE A 128 1.04 11.48 -9.84
C PHE A 128 1.63 12.77 -10.42
N ASP A 129 1.72 13.79 -9.58
CA ASP A 129 2.41 15.05 -9.86
C ASP A 129 3.31 15.41 -8.65
N PRO A 130 4.61 15.75 -8.87
CA PRO A 130 5.53 16.04 -7.78
C PRO A 130 5.07 17.16 -6.84
N LYS A 131 4.38 18.18 -7.34
CA LYS A 131 3.93 19.32 -6.51
C LYS A 131 2.79 18.94 -5.59
N THR A 132 1.81 18.19 -6.11
CA THR A 132 0.70 17.70 -5.30
C THR A 132 1.15 16.63 -4.31
N TRP A 133 2.14 15.80 -4.70
CA TRP A 133 2.80 14.87 -3.80
C TRP A 133 3.49 15.59 -2.64
N THR A 134 4.35 16.56 -2.91
CA THR A 134 5.02 17.36 -1.86
C THR A 134 4.00 18.05 -0.94
N SER A 135 2.87 18.52 -1.50
CA SER A 135 1.79 19.11 -0.70
C SER A 135 1.17 18.07 0.25
N PHE A 136 0.95 16.84 -0.23
CA PHE A 136 0.43 15.74 0.58
C PHE A 136 1.42 15.34 1.69
N VAL A 137 2.71 15.19 1.37
CA VAL A 137 3.75 14.89 2.35
C VAL A 137 3.80 15.96 3.44
N ASN A 138 3.76 17.24 3.04
CA ASN A 138 3.74 18.36 3.98
C ASN A 138 2.48 18.41 4.86
N ALA A 139 1.38 17.83 4.42
CA ALA A 139 0.16 17.69 5.24
C ALA A 139 0.29 16.61 6.32
N ARG A 140 1.30 15.73 6.28
CA ARG A 140 1.57 14.65 7.25
C ARG A 140 0.38 13.72 7.46
N MET A 141 -0.35 13.43 6.37
CA MET A 141 -1.60 12.66 6.43
C MET A 141 -1.42 11.15 6.28
N SER A 142 -0.19 10.69 6.01
CA SER A 142 0.09 9.26 5.91
C SER A 142 -0.11 8.60 7.27
N VAL A 143 -0.69 7.39 7.25
CA VAL A 143 -0.97 6.60 8.46
C VAL A 143 -0.08 5.35 8.50
N PRO A 144 0.15 4.73 9.66
CA PRO A 144 0.96 3.50 9.71
C PRO A 144 0.35 2.35 8.90
N ILE A 145 1.19 1.65 8.14
CA ILE A 145 0.85 0.33 7.60
C ILE A 145 0.66 -0.65 8.77
N PRO A 146 -0.39 -1.50 8.76
CA PRO A 146 -0.62 -2.46 9.84
C PRO A 146 0.61 -3.34 10.13
N GLY A 147 1.00 -3.43 11.40
CA GLY A 147 2.16 -4.19 11.87
C GLY A 147 3.51 -3.46 11.77
N ALA A 148 3.62 -2.37 11.00
CA ALA A 148 4.89 -1.67 10.79
C ALA A 148 5.41 -0.99 12.06
N LEU A 149 4.53 -0.30 12.78
CA LEU A 149 4.90 0.39 14.02
C LEU A 149 5.38 -0.61 15.09
N GLU A 150 4.61 -1.66 15.30
CA GLU A 150 4.90 -2.72 16.27
C GLU A 150 6.20 -3.44 15.94
N PHE A 151 6.47 -3.70 14.64
CA PHE A 151 7.72 -4.30 14.22
C PHE A 151 8.92 -3.39 14.47
N THR A 152 8.82 -2.13 14.09
CA THR A 152 9.94 -1.18 14.25
C THR A 152 10.26 -0.91 15.72
N GLN A 153 9.23 -0.79 16.56
CA GLN A 153 9.39 -0.69 18.02
C GLN A 153 9.98 -1.97 18.62
N TYR A 154 9.58 -3.15 18.14
CA TYR A 154 10.16 -4.42 18.56
C TYR A 154 11.65 -4.49 18.20
N ALA A 155 12.03 -4.12 16.98
CA ALA A 155 13.43 -4.09 16.56
C ALA A 155 14.26 -3.14 17.42
N ALA A 156 13.79 -1.93 17.63
CA ALA A 156 14.45 -0.94 18.49
C ALA A 156 14.57 -1.43 19.95
N GLY A 157 13.53 -2.07 20.49
CA GLY A 157 13.55 -2.70 21.81
C GLY A 157 14.55 -3.84 21.97
N LYS A 158 14.99 -4.45 20.85
CA LYS A 158 16.07 -5.45 20.80
C LYS A 158 17.47 -4.83 20.62
N GLY A 159 17.59 -3.51 20.58
CA GLY A 159 18.84 -2.82 20.30
C GLY A 159 19.26 -2.84 18.83
N VAL A 160 18.31 -3.08 17.92
CA VAL A 160 18.51 -3.05 16.48
C VAL A 160 18.19 -1.63 15.98
N ALA A 161 19.13 -1.02 15.25
CA ALA A 161 18.90 0.28 14.63
C ALA A 161 17.85 0.15 13.50
N VAL A 162 16.91 1.08 13.44
CA VAL A 162 15.85 1.11 12.43
C VAL A 162 16.15 2.23 11.46
N PHE A 163 16.53 1.90 10.23
CA PHE A 163 16.78 2.85 9.16
C PHE A 163 15.61 2.89 8.20
N TYR A 164 15.21 4.09 7.83
CA TYR A 164 14.21 4.37 6.80
C TYR A 164 14.93 4.93 5.58
N VAL A 165 14.83 4.24 4.45
CA VAL A 165 15.48 4.62 3.19
C VAL A 165 14.40 4.88 2.14
N THR A 166 14.09 6.16 1.90
CA THR A 166 12.97 6.59 1.07
C THR A 166 13.40 7.40 -0.15
N ASN A 167 12.60 7.34 -1.21
CA ASN A 167 12.77 8.23 -2.37
C ASN A 167 12.03 9.58 -2.21
N ARG A 168 11.41 9.84 -1.07
CA ARG A 168 11.08 11.22 -0.70
C ARG A 168 12.37 12.04 -0.72
N THR A 169 12.25 13.30 -1.14
CA THR A 169 13.42 14.18 -1.31
C THR A 169 13.90 14.77 0.02
N ALA A 170 15.11 15.29 0.04
CA ALA A 170 15.65 16.03 1.21
C ALA A 170 14.75 17.21 1.63
N GLU A 171 14.05 17.85 0.70
CA GLU A 171 13.08 18.91 0.99
C GLU A 171 11.86 18.38 1.76
N GLU A 172 11.48 17.13 1.53
CA GLU A 172 10.34 16.44 2.16
C GLU A 172 10.72 15.77 3.49
N GLU A 173 12.01 15.70 3.82
CA GLU A 173 12.50 15.01 5.02
C GLU A 173 11.88 15.54 6.32
N PRO A 174 11.82 16.87 6.59
CA PRO A 174 11.26 17.35 7.86
C PRO A 174 9.80 16.91 8.07
N ALA A 175 8.98 16.98 7.04
CA ALA A 175 7.58 16.56 7.12
C ALA A 175 7.45 15.04 7.28
N THR A 176 8.33 14.26 6.63
CA THR A 176 8.38 12.81 6.76
C THR A 176 8.78 12.41 8.19
N ARG A 177 9.79 13.05 8.74
CA ARG A 177 10.26 12.86 10.13
C ARG A 177 9.15 13.16 11.14
N ASP A 178 8.45 14.27 10.96
CA ASP A 178 7.31 14.64 11.81
C ASP A 178 6.18 13.60 11.71
N ASN A 179 5.88 13.11 10.50
CA ASN A 179 4.83 12.11 10.28
C ASN A 179 5.18 10.77 10.94
N LEU A 180 6.42 10.33 10.88
CA LEU A 180 6.89 9.13 11.59
C LEU A 180 6.85 9.34 13.10
N ALA A 181 7.35 10.49 13.59
CA ALA A 181 7.43 10.81 15.01
C ALA A 181 6.06 10.88 15.68
N GLN A 182 5.04 11.43 15.01
CA GLN A 182 3.69 11.56 15.58
C GLN A 182 3.05 10.21 15.94
N TYR A 183 3.45 9.12 15.26
CA TYR A 183 2.99 7.77 15.57
C TYR A 183 3.93 7.00 16.50
N GLY A 184 5.11 7.55 16.80
CA GLY A 184 6.09 6.90 17.68
C GLY A 184 6.97 5.87 16.98
N PHE A 185 7.18 6.02 15.67
CA PHE A 185 8.22 5.24 14.98
C PHE A 185 9.59 5.58 15.54
N PRO A 186 10.46 4.57 15.79
CA PRO A 186 11.80 4.81 16.29
C PRO A 186 12.62 5.64 15.31
N LEU A 187 13.13 6.78 15.77
CA LEU A 187 14.08 7.62 15.05
C LEU A 187 15.39 7.62 15.83
N GLY A 188 16.52 7.56 15.16
CA GLY A 188 17.82 7.17 15.71
C GLY A 188 18.49 8.10 16.72
N GLY A 189 17.78 9.07 17.29
CA GLY A 189 18.37 9.98 18.28
C GLY A 189 19.53 10.81 17.69
N ASN A 190 20.78 10.46 18.08
CA ASN A 190 21.98 11.14 17.57
C ASN A 190 22.49 10.60 16.22
N VAL A 191 21.88 9.53 15.69
CA VAL A 191 22.19 8.97 14.37
C VAL A 191 21.05 9.30 13.44
N ASP A 192 21.38 9.85 12.28
CA ASP A 192 20.39 10.04 11.23
C ASP A 192 20.01 8.69 10.65
N THR A 193 18.75 8.31 10.86
CA THR A 193 18.18 7.04 10.41
C THR A 193 17.08 7.20 9.37
N LEU A 194 16.78 8.42 8.96
CA LEU A 194 15.86 8.71 7.84
C LEU A 194 16.70 9.25 6.68
N LEU A 195 16.98 8.39 5.70
CA LEU A 195 17.85 8.69 4.56
C LEU A 195 17.00 8.95 3.31
N THR A 196 16.92 10.20 2.93
CA THR A 196 16.10 10.65 1.80
C THR A 196 16.88 10.66 0.49
N ALA A 197 16.17 10.69 -0.64
CA ALA A 197 16.80 10.95 -1.92
C ALA A 197 17.27 12.42 -2.00
N GLN A 198 18.37 12.67 -2.72
CA GLN A 198 18.96 13.99 -2.95
C GLN A 198 19.56 14.68 -1.71
N GLU A 199 19.53 14.03 -0.55
CA GLU A 199 20.23 14.52 0.64
C GLU A 199 21.76 14.56 0.43
N ARG A 200 22.27 13.62 -0.40
CA ARG A 200 23.63 13.65 -0.94
C ARG A 200 23.62 13.55 -2.45
N PRO A 201 24.62 14.08 -3.14
CA PRO A 201 24.66 14.08 -4.61
C PRO A 201 24.55 12.70 -5.25
N GLU A 202 25.09 11.67 -4.60
CA GLU A 202 25.05 10.25 -5.04
C GLU A 202 23.75 9.52 -4.69
N TRP A 203 22.94 10.06 -3.77
CA TRP A 203 21.69 9.45 -3.34
C TRP A 203 20.55 9.76 -4.31
N LYS A 204 20.43 8.91 -5.32
CA LYS A 204 19.38 8.97 -6.34
C LYS A 204 18.23 8.02 -5.99
N SER A 205 17.41 7.65 -6.97
CA SER A 205 16.31 6.70 -6.78
C SER A 205 16.77 5.27 -6.45
N ALA A 206 17.96 4.85 -6.92
CA ALA A 206 18.57 3.59 -6.49
C ALA A 206 18.97 3.66 -5.01
N LYS A 207 18.64 2.62 -4.24
CA LYS A 207 18.81 2.63 -2.78
C LYS A 207 20.14 2.01 -2.32
N SER A 208 20.90 1.35 -3.21
CA SER A 208 22.17 0.69 -2.89
C SER A 208 23.20 1.64 -2.25
N THR A 209 23.30 2.88 -2.72
CA THR A 209 24.25 3.86 -2.16
C THR A 209 23.92 4.22 -0.71
N ARG A 210 22.63 4.29 -0.36
CA ARG A 210 22.16 4.53 1.02
C ARG A 210 22.33 3.27 1.87
N ARG A 211 22.08 2.07 1.31
CA ARG A 211 22.39 0.80 2.00
C ARG A 211 23.90 0.64 2.24
N ALA A 212 24.74 1.01 1.27
CA ALA A 212 26.19 0.98 1.44
C ALA A 212 26.66 1.92 2.58
N PHE A 213 26.08 3.12 2.67
CA PHE A 213 26.36 4.04 3.78
C PHE A 213 25.98 3.44 5.14
N ILE A 214 24.83 2.77 5.24
CA ILE A 214 24.43 2.07 6.47
C ILE A 214 25.41 0.91 6.75
N ALA A 215 25.78 0.15 5.71
CA ALA A 215 26.64 -1.03 5.80
C ALA A 215 28.05 -0.75 6.29
N GLU A 216 28.55 0.49 6.20
CA GLU A 216 29.84 0.90 6.77
C GLU A 216 29.88 0.75 8.30
N ASN A 217 28.76 0.97 8.97
CA ASN A 217 28.70 1.05 10.43
C ASN A 217 27.71 0.06 11.06
N TYR A 218 26.87 -0.59 10.28
CA TYR A 218 25.83 -1.49 10.77
C TYR A 218 25.79 -2.78 9.95
N ARG A 219 25.44 -3.89 10.61
CA ARG A 219 25.11 -5.15 9.97
C ARG A 219 23.62 -5.14 9.61
N ILE A 220 23.29 -5.15 8.33
CA ILE A 220 21.92 -5.10 7.84
C ILE A 220 21.29 -6.49 7.92
N LEU A 221 20.29 -6.66 8.77
CA LEU A 221 19.65 -7.96 9.04
C LEU A 221 18.45 -8.23 8.15
N LEU A 222 17.65 -7.21 7.84
CA LEU A 222 16.47 -7.31 6.97
C LEU A 222 16.40 -6.11 6.04
N LEU A 223 15.94 -6.33 4.81
CA LEU A 223 15.41 -5.32 3.92
C LEU A 223 13.89 -5.50 3.85
N ILE A 224 13.13 -4.42 4.02
CA ILE A 224 11.66 -4.43 3.97
C ILE A 224 11.21 -3.30 3.05
N GLY A 225 10.37 -3.62 2.08
CA GLY A 225 9.87 -2.65 1.10
C GLY A 225 8.68 -3.18 0.32
N ASP A 226 8.01 -2.32 -0.41
CA ASP A 226 6.89 -2.68 -1.29
C ASP A 226 7.31 -2.82 -2.76
N ASN A 227 8.46 -2.25 -3.11
CA ASN A 227 8.94 -2.18 -4.47
C ASN A 227 10.24 -2.98 -4.67
N PHE A 228 10.39 -3.59 -5.83
CA PHE A 228 11.62 -4.32 -6.18
C PHE A 228 12.89 -3.47 -6.03
N GLY A 229 12.78 -2.14 -6.22
CA GLY A 229 13.87 -1.19 -6.02
C GLY A 229 14.37 -1.04 -4.58
N ASP A 230 13.64 -1.53 -3.59
CA ASP A 230 14.06 -1.54 -2.19
C ASP A 230 15.15 -2.57 -1.93
N PHE A 231 15.17 -3.61 -2.76
CA PHE A 231 16.05 -4.77 -2.63
C PHE A 231 17.21 -4.75 -3.62
N VAL A 232 16.96 -4.34 -4.88
CA VAL A 232 17.95 -4.37 -5.97
C VAL A 232 17.89 -3.13 -6.86
N ASP A 233 19.03 -2.77 -7.47
CA ASP A 233 19.07 -1.65 -8.41
C ASP A 233 18.59 -2.02 -9.82
N ALA A 234 18.52 -3.33 -10.14
CA ALA A 234 17.99 -3.83 -11.42
C ALA A 234 16.46 -3.74 -11.55
N TYR A 235 15.78 -3.03 -10.67
CA TYR A 235 14.32 -2.89 -10.67
C TYR A 235 13.75 -2.19 -11.93
N ARG A 236 14.58 -1.44 -12.66
CA ARG A 236 14.23 -0.75 -13.92
C ARG A 236 14.53 -1.58 -15.19
N GLY A 237 14.87 -2.84 -15.05
CA GLY A 237 14.99 -3.75 -16.17
C GLY A 237 13.66 -4.03 -16.88
N SER A 238 13.75 -4.67 -18.05
CA SER A 238 12.60 -5.28 -18.72
C SER A 238 11.93 -6.32 -17.80
N GLU A 239 10.73 -6.77 -18.14
CA GLU A 239 10.04 -7.83 -17.37
C GLU A 239 10.89 -9.09 -17.25
N ASP A 240 11.57 -9.50 -18.33
CA ASP A 240 12.48 -10.66 -18.33
C ASP A 240 13.70 -10.47 -17.43
N GLU A 241 14.34 -9.29 -17.46
CA GLU A 241 15.47 -8.97 -16.60
C GLU A 241 15.06 -8.90 -15.12
N ARG A 242 13.87 -8.38 -14.85
CA ARG A 242 13.29 -8.37 -13.48
C ARG A 242 13.01 -9.80 -13.01
N GLN A 243 12.44 -10.66 -13.88
CA GLN A 243 12.19 -12.05 -13.56
C GLN A 243 13.50 -12.81 -13.30
N GLN A 244 14.52 -12.64 -14.14
CA GLN A 244 15.85 -13.23 -13.93
C GLN A 244 16.46 -12.78 -12.60
N THR A 245 16.34 -11.49 -12.27
CA THR A 245 16.85 -10.95 -10.99
C THR A 245 16.07 -11.52 -9.80
N TYR A 246 14.75 -11.68 -9.93
CA TYR A 246 13.92 -12.34 -8.92
C TYR A 246 14.38 -13.79 -8.70
N ASP A 247 14.56 -14.55 -9.77
CA ASP A 247 14.96 -15.97 -9.70
C ASP A 247 16.36 -16.13 -9.07
N ALA A 248 17.28 -15.23 -9.39
CA ALA A 248 18.63 -15.22 -8.83
C ALA A 248 18.65 -14.93 -7.31
N ASN A 249 17.59 -14.32 -6.78
CA ASN A 249 17.46 -13.96 -5.37
C ASN A 249 16.30 -14.70 -4.67
N LYS A 250 15.81 -15.79 -5.26
CA LYS A 250 14.58 -16.46 -4.82
C LYS A 250 14.61 -16.87 -3.34
N GLU A 251 15.76 -17.29 -2.84
CA GLU A 251 15.93 -17.75 -1.44
C GLU A 251 15.87 -16.61 -0.42
N ARG A 252 15.97 -15.34 -0.86
CA ARG A 252 15.93 -14.18 0.03
C ARG A 252 14.52 -13.77 0.39
N TRP A 253 13.56 -14.01 -0.52
CA TRP A 253 12.16 -13.63 -0.32
C TRP A 253 11.55 -14.39 0.86
N GLY A 254 11.07 -13.65 1.86
CA GLY A 254 10.58 -14.21 3.10
C GLY A 254 11.67 -14.74 4.03
N HIS A 255 12.95 -14.62 3.66
CA HIS A 255 14.11 -14.93 4.52
C HIS A 255 14.69 -13.65 5.13
N ASP A 256 15.39 -12.86 4.34
CA ASP A 256 15.99 -11.59 4.74
C ASP A 256 15.46 -10.38 3.95
N TRP A 257 14.66 -10.62 2.90
CA TRP A 257 13.89 -9.65 2.15
C TRP A 257 12.39 -9.88 2.38
N ILE A 258 11.73 -8.88 2.94
CA ILE A 258 10.29 -8.94 3.27
C ILE A 258 9.57 -7.92 2.40
N VAL A 259 8.65 -8.39 1.57
CA VAL A 259 7.86 -7.54 0.69
C VAL A 259 6.51 -7.20 1.32
N ILE A 260 6.13 -5.94 1.26
CA ILE A 260 4.79 -5.44 1.61
C ILE A 260 3.98 -5.30 0.31
N ALA A 261 2.73 -5.71 0.32
CA ALA A 261 1.91 -5.66 -0.88
C ALA A 261 1.49 -4.22 -1.21
N ASN A 262 1.84 -3.74 -2.41
CA ASN A 262 1.37 -2.48 -2.96
C ASN A 262 0.81 -2.69 -4.37
N PRO A 263 -0.52 -2.66 -4.58
CA PRO A 263 -1.15 -2.80 -5.90
C PRO A 263 -1.30 -1.47 -6.65
N THR A 264 -0.96 -0.34 -6.04
CA THR A 264 -1.34 0.99 -6.56
C THR A 264 -0.32 1.57 -7.52
N TYR A 265 0.97 1.39 -7.26
CA TYR A 265 2.06 1.85 -8.13
C TYR A 265 3.36 1.11 -7.80
N GLY A 266 4.33 1.22 -8.69
CA GLY A 266 5.66 0.65 -8.48
C GLY A 266 6.40 0.38 -9.78
N SER A 267 7.58 -0.20 -9.66
CA SER A 267 8.38 -0.56 -10.84
C SER A 267 7.72 -1.65 -11.71
N PHE A 268 6.80 -2.44 -11.14
CA PHE A 268 6.00 -3.41 -11.89
C PHE A 268 5.07 -2.74 -12.90
N GLU A 269 4.48 -1.61 -12.51
CA GLU A 269 3.52 -0.86 -13.33
C GLU A 269 4.20 -0.20 -14.52
N SER A 270 5.45 0.26 -14.34
CA SER A 270 6.19 0.98 -15.38
C SER A 270 7.07 0.07 -16.26
N ALA A 271 7.32 -1.17 -15.87
CA ALA A 271 8.10 -2.13 -16.66
C ALA A 271 7.52 -2.39 -18.07
N PRO A 272 6.18 -2.56 -18.26
CA PRO A 272 5.58 -2.79 -19.56
C PRO A 272 5.88 -1.69 -20.61
N TYR A 273 6.01 -0.45 -20.15
CA TYR A 273 6.37 0.69 -21.01
C TYR A 273 7.83 1.13 -20.83
N LYS A 274 8.70 0.22 -20.37
CA LYS A 274 10.16 0.41 -20.24
C LYS A 274 10.55 1.64 -19.44
N HIS A 275 9.72 2.01 -18.46
CA HIS A 275 9.91 3.18 -17.61
C HIS A 275 9.99 4.51 -18.37
N ASP A 276 9.39 4.59 -19.58
CA ASP A 276 9.28 5.83 -20.32
C ASP A 276 8.07 6.64 -19.84
N PHE A 277 8.31 7.49 -18.86
CA PHE A 277 7.29 8.34 -18.25
C PHE A 277 6.79 9.48 -19.16
N LYS A 278 7.40 9.66 -20.35
CA LYS A 278 7.00 10.68 -21.33
C LYS A 278 5.83 10.25 -22.20
N LEU A 279 5.54 8.95 -22.23
CA LEU A 279 4.38 8.41 -22.95
C LEU A 279 3.08 8.98 -22.42
N SER A 280 2.10 9.14 -23.29
CA SER A 280 0.73 9.48 -22.92
C SER A 280 0.10 8.38 -22.03
N ASP A 281 -0.94 8.71 -21.29
CA ASP A 281 -1.62 7.73 -20.44
C ASP A 281 -2.25 6.61 -21.24
N ASP A 282 -2.72 6.89 -22.47
CA ASP A 282 -3.27 5.86 -23.37
C ASP A 282 -2.18 4.91 -23.89
N GLU A 283 -0.99 5.41 -24.20
CA GLU A 283 0.15 4.58 -24.60
C GLU A 283 0.62 3.70 -23.45
N LYS A 284 0.72 4.25 -22.23
CA LYS A 284 1.04 3.49 -21.01
C LYS A 284 -0.01 2.41 -20.75
N ARG A 285 -1.31 2.75 -20.85
CA ARG A 285 -2.41 1.82 -20.69
C ARG A 285 -2.39 0.72 -21.72
N LYS A 286 -2.12 1.07 -22.99
CA LYS A 286 -1.96 0.08 -24.06
C LYS A 286 -0.82 -0.88 -23.75
N ALA A 287 0.36 -0.39 -23.41
CA ALA A 287 1.52 -1.21 -23.06
C ALA A 287 1.23 -2.18 -21.89
N LYS A 288 0.57 -1.70 -20.84
CA LYS A 288 0.15 -2.55 -19.71
C LYS A 288 -0.81 -3.67 -20.15
N ARG A 289 -1.75 -3.37 -21.05
CA ARG A 289 -2.71 -4.38 -21.56
C ARG A 289 -2.06 -5.40 -22.46
N ASP A 290 -1.08 -5.00 -23.28
CA ASP A 290 -0.41 -5.86 -24.24
C ASP A 290 0.42 -6.99 -23.58
N VAL A 291 0.88 -6.80 -22.34
CA VAL A 291 1.66 -7.81 -21.59
C VAL A 291 0.78 -8.77 -20.76
N LEU A 292 -0.52 -8.52 -20.67
CA LEU A 292 -1.39 -9.41 -19.91
C LEU A 292 -1.58 -10.75 -20.64
N TRP A 293 -1.31 -11.84 -19.91
CA TRP A 293 -1.73 -13.15 -20.38
C TRP A 293 -3.24 -13.28 -20.21
N SER A 294 -3.96 -13.40 -21.32
CA SER A 294 -5.42 -13.45 -21.33
C SER A 294 -5.95 -14.76 -21.89
N TRP A 295 -7.02 -15.25 -21.30
CA TRP A 295 -7.80 -16.30 -21.90
C TRP A 295 -8.43 -15.81 -23.22
N PRO A 296 -8.36 -16.58 -24.33
CA PRO A 296 -8.83 -16.13 -25.66
C PRO A 296 -10.36 -15.96 -25.76
N GLY A 297 -11.09 -16.27 -24.71
CA GLY A 297 -12.55 -16.24 -24.72
C GLY A 297 -13.18 -17.60 -25.13
N PRO A 298 -14.52 -17.71 -25.06
CA PRO A 298 -15.22 -18.90 -25.55
C PRO A 298 -15.06 -19.01 -27.06
N PRO A 299 -15.14 -20.25 -27.64
CA PRO A 299 -15.16 -20.43 -29.08
C PRO A 299 -16.23 -19.57 -29.72
N GLN A 300 -15.87 -18.85 -30.78
CA GLN A 300 -16.86 -18.12 -31.57
C GLN A 300 -17.73 -19.14 -32.31
N THR A 301 -19.02 -19.19 -31.97
CA THR A 301 -20.04 -20.02 -32.63
C THR A 301 -20.45 -19.41 -33.96
#